data_5a65c210f2aebd0daac107217ae2d9a9
#
_entry.id   5a65c210f2aebd0daac107217ae2d9a9
#
_cell.length_a   1.000
_cell.length_b   1.000
_cell.length_c   1.000
_cell.angle_alpha   90.00
_cell.angle_beta   90.00
_cell.angle_gamma   90.00
#
_symmetry.space_group_name_H-M   'P 1'
#
loop_
_entity.id
_entity.type
_entity.pdbx_description
1 polymer ?
#
loop_
_entity_poly.entity_id
_entity_poly.type
_entity_poly.pdbx_seq_one_letter_code
_entity_poly.pdbx_strand_id
1 'polypeptide(L)'
;MQIVVVSEKERQWFEPFLPPEFRGSQAQTQLLYGAVDDQTGTAVGAMLLEAADDIIELQWICVADEWRQKGIARQMIDALLEDAEQVQSLHAIHVMLSRREQAAATLLRRCGFRVYPSAYQEYVFPLAMAQQGVFWQRPVSCSGSILPLSAVPQQAVQTFNRQAARGDKLRGVEPIRLEECDGALSLCCLLETEIVGALLVRADSRGSDLDLQWLYADAAHPRVAAALLQQAAAAALRSFPPETTVHLAALTPEAEALVKKLLPAAEQQTGWIAWRQIAGSRVQEEQTDVQAE
;
A
#
# COMPACT_ATOMS: atom_id res chain seq x y z
N MET A 1 5.78 16.64 25.36
CA MET A 1 5.48 16.12 23.99
C MET A 1 4.05 16.51 23.68
N GLN A 2 3.82 17.18 22.59
CA GLN A 2 2.50 17.59 22.12
C GLN A 2 2.14 16.79 20.87
N ILE A 3 0.94 16.23 20.81
CA ILE A 3 0.38 15.62 19.60
C ILE A 3 -0.61 16.64 19.01
N VAL A 4 -0.46 16.91 17.72
CA VAL A 4 -1.24 17.92 17.01
C VAL A 4 -1.81 17.34 15.72
N VAL A 5 -3.01 17.79 15.34
CA VAL A 5 -3.51 17.59 13.98
C VAL A 5 -2.83 18.63 13.09
N VAL A 6 -2.11 18.15 12.09
CA VAL A 6 -1.24 18.99 11.25
C VAL A 6 -2.07 19.68 10.18
N SER A 7 -2.01 21.01 10.15
CA SER A 7 -2.61 21.80 9.07
C SER A 7 -1.77 21.70 7.78
N GLU A 8 -2.39 22.02 6.64
CA GLU A 8 -1.69 22.01 5.33
C GLU A 8 -0.45 22.92 5.32
N LYS A 9 -0.49 24.05 6.05
CA LYS A 9 0.63 24.99 6.16
C LYS A 9 1.81 24.44 6.96
N GLU A 10 1.54 23.56 7.90
CA GLU A 10 2.54 22.99 8.81
C GLU A 10 3.08 21.65 8.27
N ARG A 11 2.42 21.05 7.29
CA ARG A 11 2.75 19.75 6.72
C ARG A 11 4.23 19.61 6.34
N GLN A 12 4.83 20.66 5.79
CA GLN A 12 6.24 20.68 5.38
C GLN A 12 7.22 20.29 6.51
N TRP A 13 6.87 20.54 7.77
CA TRP A 13 7.73 20.18 8.90
C TRP A 13 7.68 18.69 9.25
N PHE A 14 6.63 17.99 8.79
CA PHE A 14 6.40 16.58 9.04
C PHE A 14 6.73 15.70 7.83
N GLU A 15 6.97 16.29 6.65
CA GLU A 15 7.36 15.54 5.44
C GLU A 15 8.59 14.65 5.61
N PRO A 16 9.63 15.00 6.40
CA PRO A 16 10.76 14.09 6.64
C PRO A 16 10.37 12.76 7.27
N PHE A 17 9.21 12.69 7.95
CA PHE A 17 8.69 11.49 8.59
C PHE A 17 7.70 10.71 7.71
N LEU A 18 7.34 11.26 6.54
CA LEU A 18 6.43 10.62 5.60
C LEU A 18 7.21 9.92 4.48
N PRO A 19 6.71 8.76 3.99
CA PRO A 19 7.18 8.17 2.76
C PRO A 19 7.07 9.16 1.61
N PRO A 20 7.95 9.08 0.59
CA PRO A 20 7.95 10.01 -0.55
C PRO A 20 6.59 10.20 -1.22
N GLU A 21 5.82 9.12 -1.33
CA GLU A 21 4.48 9.08 -1.93
C GLU A 21 3.42 9.91 -1.19
N PHE A 22 3.64 10.17 0.10
CA PHE A 22 2.72 10.96 0.93
C PHE A 22 3.21 12.39 1.19
N ARG A 23 4.30 12.82 0.53
CA ARG A 23 4.80 14.19 0.61
C ARG A 23 4.05 15.09 -0.38
N GLY A 24 4.00 16.38 -0.09
CA GLY A 24 3.31 17.37 -0.92
C GLY A 24 1.85 17.59 -0.50
N SER A 25 0.93 17.74 -1.46
CA SER A 25 -0.46 18.08 -1.14
C SER A 25 -1.22 16.91 -0.52
N GLN A 26 -2.03 17.22 0.48
CA GLN A 26 -2.87 16.26 1.17
C GLN A 26 -4.15 15.98 0.35
N ALA A 27 -4.51 14.71 0.19
CA ALA A 27 -5.84 14.35 -0.31
C ALA A 27 -6.90 14.75 0.73
N GLN A 28 -8.11 15.07 0.28
CA GLN A 28 -9.19 15.50 1.18
C GLN A 28 -9.59 14.44 2.22
N THR A 29 -9.30 13.17 1.93
CA THR A 29 -9.56 12.01 2.81
C THR A 29 -8.43 11.76 3.82
N GLN A 30 -7.30 12.46 3.70
CA GLN A 30 -6.13 12.23 4.55
C GLN A 30 -6.10 13.16 5.75
N LEU A 31 -5.73 12.60 6.91
CA LEU A 31 -5.45 13.32 8.15
C LEU A 31 -4.01 13.02 8.57
N LEU A 32 -3.30 14.05 9.01
CA LEU A 32 -1.92 13.94 9.49
C LEU A 32 -1.86 14.37 10.94
N TYR A 33 -1.37 13.48 11.81
CA TYR A 33 -1.00 13.81 13.19
C TYR A 33 0.51 14.00 13.26
N GLY A 34 0.93 14.99 14.00
CA GLY A 34 2.34 15.29 14.26
C GLY A 34 2.68 15.17 15.74
N ALA A 35 3.86 14.66 16.03
CA ALA A 35 4.45 14.75 17.37
C ALA A 35 5.50 15.87 17.40
N VAL A 36 5.36 16.80 18.35
CA VAL A 36 6.21 17.97 18.49
C VAL A 36 6.84 17.98 19.89
N ASP A 37 8.13 18.23 19.95
CA ASP A 37 8.83 18.41 21.22
C ASP A 37 8.45 19.76 21.85
N ASP A 38 7.93 19.75 23.08
CA ASP A 38 7.46 20.95 23.79
C ASP A 38 8.56 21.98 24.06
N GLN A 39 9.80 21.53 24.15
CA GLN A 39 10.91 22.41 24.52
C GLN A 39 11.48 23.14 23.30
N THR A 40 11.56 22.44 22.17
CA THR A 40 12.21 22.97 20.97
C THR A 40 11.23 23.40 19.89
N GLY A 41 9.97 22.97 19.99
CA GLY A 41 8.97 23.14 18.92
C GLY A 41 9.27 22.33 17.65
N THR A 42 10.21 21.34 17.73
CA THR A 42 10.64 20.57 16.57
C THR A 42 9.73 19.37 16.36
N ALA A 43 9.36 19.08 15.11
CA ALA A 43 8.66 17.86 14.74
C ALA A 43 9.58 16.64 14.96
N VAL A 44 9.05 15.59 15.61
CA VAL A 44 9.80 14.39 15.98
C VAL A 44 9.12 13.11 15.50
N GLY A 45 7.96 13.21 14.86
CA GLY A 45 7.24 12.07 14.30
C GLY A 45 5.97 12.48 13.59
N ALA A 46 5.43 11.58 12.79
CA ALA A 46 4.18 11.76 12.05
C ALA A 46 3.38 10.46 11.99
N MET A 47 2.05 10.59 11.92
CA MET A 47 1.10 9.49 11.70
C MET A 47 0.09 9.93 10.65
N LEU A 48 -0.01 9.17 9.56
CA LEU A 48 -0.91 9.44 8.45
C LEU A 48 -2.10 8.49 8.48
N LEU A 49 -3.27 9.05 8.32
CA LEU A 49 -4.55 8.36 8.30
C LEU A 49 -5.28 8.65 7.00
N GLU A 50 -6.10 7.72 6.57
CA GLU A 50 -7.03 7.90 5.46
C GLU A 50 -8.45 7.56 5.92
N ALA A 51 -9.39 8.46 5.66
CA ALA A 51 -10.80 8.23 5.96
C ALA A 51 -11.45 7.48 4.78
N ALA A 52 -12.08 6.35 5.07
CA ALA A 52 -12.80 5.51 4.12
C ALA A 52 -14.18 5.19 4.69
N ASP A 53 -15.20 5.91 4.23
CA ASP A 53 -16.59 5.81 4.70
C ASP A 53 -16.70 5.93 6.24
N ASP A 54 -16.91 4.83 6.92
CA ASP A 54 -17.09 4.72 8.37
C ASP A 54 -15.88 4.13 9.11
N ILE A 55 -14.77 3.97 8.40
CA ILE A 55 -13.49 3.47 8.94
C ILE A 55 -12.38 4.49 8.72
N ILE A 56 -11.39 4.47 9.62
CA ILE A 56 -10.10 5.13 9.40
C ILE A 56 -9.04 4.05 9.14
N GLU A 57 -8.29 4.21 8.09
CA GLU A 57 -7.08 3.43 7.86
C GLU A 57 -5.85 4.18 8.37
N LEU A 58 -5.09 3.55 9.28
CA LEU A 58 -3.77 4.03 9.66
C LEU A 58 -2.76 3.56 8.60
N GLN A 59 -2.40 4.48 7.71
CA GLN A 59 -1.51 4.23 6.57
C GLN A 59 -0.04 4.21 6.97
N TRP A 60 0.35 5.10 7.90
CA TRP A 60 1.75 5.27 8.28
C TRP A 60 1.91 5.83 9.68
N ILE A 61 2.96 5.39 10.39
CA ILE A 61 3.42 5.99 11.64
C ILE A 61 4.95 5.93 11.71
N CYS A 62 5.58 7.08 11.95
CA CYS A 62 7.02 7.19 12.06
C CYS A 62 7.42 8.10 13.20
N VAL A 63 8.49 7.74 13.90
CA VAL A 63 9.13 8.55 14.94
C VAL A 63 10.64 8.58 14.64
N ALA A 64 11.23 9.77 14.76
CA ALA A 64 12.68 9.98 14.60
C ALA A 64 13.48 9.01 15.48
N ASP A 65 14.59 8.50 14.98
CA ASP A 65 15.35 7.40 15.60
C ASP A 65 15.76 7.72 17.05
N GLU A 66 16.21 8.94 17.29
CA GLU A 66 16.63 9.43 18.62
C GLU A 66 15.45 9.60 19.60
N TRP A 67 14.23 9.60 19.06
CA TRP A 67 13.00 9.73 19.84
C TRP A 67 12.21 8.42 19.97
N ARG A 68 12.69 7.34 19.37
CA ARG A 68 12.06 6.01 19.48
C ARG A 68 12.15 5.47 20.93
N GLN A 69 11.26 4.53 21.22
CA GLN A 69 11.13 3.86 22.54
C GLN A 69 10.81 4.79 23.73
N LYS A 70 10.43 6.05 23.45
CA LYS A 70 9.96 7.02 24.45
C LYS A 70 8.44 7.10 24.54
N GLY A 71 7.72 6.18 23.92
CA GLY A 71 6.25 6.11 23.97
C GLY A 71 5.52 7.06 23.00
N ILE A 72 6.23 7.78 22.12
CA ILE A 72 5.63 8.82 21.26
C ILE A 72 4.62 8.22 20.28
N ALA A 73 4.96 7.11 19.60
CA ALA A 73 4.01 6.44 18.70
C ALA A 73 2.73 6.00 19.43
N ARG A 74 2.85 5.57 20.68
CA ARG A 74 1.69 5.26 21.51
C ARG A 74 0.85 6.50 21.80
N GLN A 75 1.48 7.62 22.15
CA GLN A 75 0.76 8.89 22.42
C GLN A 75 0.01 9.37 21.17
N MET A 76 0.58 9.21 19.95
CA MET A 76 -0.12 9.52 18.70
C MET A 76 -1.35 8.63 18.49
N ILE A 77 -1.22 7.32 18.77
CA ILE A 77 -2.36 6.39 18.66
C ILE A 77 -3.41 6.69 19.72
N ASP A 78 -3.02 6.99 20.97
CA ASP A 78 -3.94 7.33 22.03
C ASP A 78 -4.72 8.61 21.66
N ALA A 79 -4.08 9.65 21.13
CA ALA A 79 -4.72 10.86 20.63
C ALA A 79 -5.71 10.57 19.48
N LEU A 80 -5.32 9.73 18.52
CA LEU A 80 -6.23 9.28 17.47
C LEU A 80 -7.47 8.60 18.04
N LEU A 81 -7.31 7.74 19.05
CA LEU A 81 -8.43 7.03 19.67
C LEU A 81 -9.37 7.99 20.40
N GLU A 82 -8.82 8.98 21.11
CA GLU A 82 -9.61 10.03 21.78
C GLU A 82 -10.42 10.85 20.79
N ASP A 83 -9.81 11.28 19.68
CA ASP A 83 -10.50 12.03 18.62
C ASP A 83 -11.55 11.15 17.90
N ALA A 84 -11.23 9.91 17.61
CA ALA A 84 -12.12 8.96 16.95
C ALA A 84 -13.39 8.68 17.74
N GLU A 85 -13.32 8.65 19.08
CA GLU A 85 -14.47 8.46 19.96
C GLU A 85 -15.48 9.63 19.92
N GLN A 86 -15.05 10.81 19.44
CA GLN A 86 -15.92 11.97 19.26
C GLN A 86 -16.69 11.95 17.92
N VAL A 87 -16.32 11.07 16.99
CA VAL A 87 -16.92 10.99 15.65
C VAL A 87 -17.98 9.89 15.62
N GLN A 88 -19.26 10.28 15.67
CA GLN A 88 -20.40 9.33 15.76
C GLN A 88 -20.52 8.37 14.57
N SER A 89 -20.08 8.78 13.36
CA SER A 89 -20.14 7.98 12.16
C SER A 89 -18.99 6.99 12.02
N LEU A 90 -17.97 7.09 12.88
CA LEU A 90 -16.79 6.24 12.80
C LEU A 90 -17.00 4.94 13.58
N HIS A 91 -16.82 3.80 12.91
CA HIS A 91 -17.04 2.47 13.48
C HIS A 91 -15.75 1.81 13.92
N ALA A 92 -14.65 2.01 13.20
CA ALA A 92 -13.41 1.32 13.50
C ALA A 92 -12.17 2.04 12.94
N ILE A 93 -11.02 1.63 13.48
CA ILE A 93 -9.70 1.93 12.92
C ILE A 93 -9.11 0.62 12.44
N HIS A 94 -8.62 0.63 11.20
CA HIS A 94 -8.03 -0.51 10.52
C HIS A 94 -6.57 -0.23 10.19
N VAL A 95 -5.71 -1.25 10.27
CA VAL A 95 -4.30 -1.16 9.93
C VAL A 95 -3.88 -2.44 9.22
N MET A 96 -3.32 -2.33 8.04
CA MET A 96 -2.65 -3.45 7.38
C MET A 96 -1.16 -3.40 7.67
N LEU A 97 -0.58 -4.53 8.02
CA LEU A 97 0.83 -4.65 8.36
C LEU A 97 1.44 -5.82 7.61
N SER A 98 2.62 -5.62 7.06
CA SER A 98 3.44 -6.72 6.59
C SER A 98 3.95 -7.56 7.76
N ARG A 99 4.42 -8.78 7.48
CA ARG A 99 5.00 -9.64 8.52
C ARG A 99 6.24 -9.02 9.16
N ARG A 100 6.95 -8.16 8.46
CA ARG A 100 8.15 -7.47 8.95
C ARG A 100 7.87 -6.46 10.05
N GLU A 101 6.65 -5.95 10.12
CA GLU A 101 6.23 -4.87 11.04
C GLU A 101 5.82 -5.38 12.42
N GLN A 102 6.57 -6.33 12.97
CA GLN A 102 6.33 -6.92 14.30
C GLN A 102 6.28 -5.90 15.43
N ALA A 103 7.12 -4.85 15.34
CA ALA A 103 7.14 -3.78 16.32
C ALA A 103 5.83 -2.98 16.30
N ALA A 104 5.31 -2.65 15.12
CA ALA A 104 4.02 -1.99 14.95
C ALA A 104 2.86 -2.89 15.42
N ALA A 105 2.87 -4.17 15.05
CA ALA A 105 1.87 -5.13 15.52
C ALA A 105 1.86 -5.24 17.06
N THR A 106 3.03 -5.22 17.69
CA THR A 106 3.16 -5.25 19.16
C THR A 106 2.65 -3.95 19.79
N LEU A 107 2.97 -2.81 19.20
CA LEU A 107 2.48 -1.50 19.65
C LEU A 107 0.94 -1.46 19.59
N LEU A 108 0.36 -1.82 18.46
CA LEU A 108 -1.09 -1.82 18.25
C LEU A 108 -1.82 -2.73 19.26
N ARG A 109 -1.28 -3.94 19.53
CA ARG A 109 -1.85 -4.80 20.60
C ARG A 109 -1.86 -4.09 21.96
N ARG A 110 -0.78 -3.39 22.31
CA ARG A 110 -0.69 -2.62 23.55
C ARG A 110 -1.64 -1.42 23.60
N CYS A 111 -2.02 -0.89 22.44
CA CYS A 111 -3.05 0.15 22.30
C CYS A 111 -4.48 -0.43 22.19
N GLY A 112 -4.65 -1.74 22.42
CA GLY A 112 -5.96 -2.40 22.47
C GLY A 112 -6.54 -2.79 21.12
N PHE A 113 -5.74 -2.81 20.06
CA PHE A 113 -6.16 -3.38 18.78
C PHE A 113 -6.17 -4.91 18.83
N ARG A 114 -7.15 -5.51 18.20
CA ARG A 114 -7.14 -6.94 17.89
C ARG A 114 -6.26 -7.14 16.65
N VAL A 115 -5.20 -7.93 16.79
CA VAL A 115 -4.24 -8.20 15.70
C VAL A 115 -4.30 -9.67 15.36
N TYR A 116 -4.66 -9.97 14.13
CA TYR A 116 -4.79 -11.34 13.61
C TYR A 116 -4.13 -11.47 12.23
N PRO A 117 -3.83 -12.69 11.77
CA PRO A 117 -3.25 -12.90 10.46
C PRO A 117 -4.14 -12.35 9.35
N SER A 118 -3.55 -11.72 8.35
CA SER A 118 -4.25 -11.26 7.15
C SER A 118 -4.80 -12.45 6.34
N ALA A 119 -5.89 -12.26 5.64
CA ALA A 119 -6.36 -13.20 4.63
C ALA A 119 -5.45 -13.22 3.39
N TYR A 120 -4.67 -12.19 3.19
CA TYR A 120 -3.78 -12.04 2.04
C TYR A 120 -2.41 -12.65 2.32
N GLN A 121 -1.80 -13.22 1.27
CA GLN A 121 -0.47 -13.80 1.34
C GLN A 121 0.55 -12.85 0.73
N GLU A 122 1.63 -12.62 1.44
CA GLU A 122 2.81 -11.91 0.97
C GLU A 122 3.85 -12.94 0.53
N TYR A 123 4.44 -12.73 -0.64
CA TYR A 123 5.51 -13.55 -1.19
C TYR A 123 6.80 -12.75 -1.18
N VAL A 124 7.85 -13.37 -0.64
CA VAL A 124 9.17 -12.76 -0.52
C VAL A 124 10.19 -13.64 -1.24
N PHE A 125 10.98 -13.06 -2.13
CA PHE A 125 11.97 -13.79 -2.90
C PHE A 125 13.10 -12.88 -3.39
N PRO A 126 14.32 -13.43 -3.60
CA PRO A 126 15.38 -12.67 -4.24
C PRO A 126 15.08 -12.45 -5.72
N LEU A 127 15.44 -11.28 -6.24
CA LEU A 127 15.21 -10.90 -7.64
C LEU A 127 15.79 -11.92 -8.63
N ALA A 128 16.91 -12.57 -8.29
CA ALA A 128 17.50 -13.65 -9.09
C ALA A 128 16.52 -14.80 -9.41
N MET A 129 15.49 -14.99 -8.59
CA MET A 129 14.47 -16.04 -8.85
C MET A 129 13.68 -15.76 -10.12
N ALA A 130 13.55 -14.50 -10.54
CA ALA A 130 12.93 -14.10 -11.79
C ALA A 130 13.76 -14.45 -13.06
N GLN A 131 14.93 -15.08 -12.90
CA GLN A 131 15.70 -15.66 -14.02
C GLN A 131 15.52 -17.18 -14.15
N GLN A 132 14.87 -17.79 -13.15
CA GLN A 132 14.75 -19.25 -13.07
C GLN A 132 13.46 -19.73 -13.70
N GLY A 133 13.56 -20.81 -14.48
CA GLY A 133 12.40 -21.43 -15.11
C GLY A 133 12.07 -20.91 -16.51
N VAL A 134 11.31 -21.74 -17.22
CA VAL A 134 10.98 -21.56 -18.66
C VAL A 134 10.20 -20.27 -18.92
N PHE A 135 9.35 -19.87 -17.99
CA PHE A 135 8.55 -18.64 -18.12
C PHE A 135 9.44 -17.40 -18.31
N TRP A 136 10.48 -17.25 -17.50
CA TRP A 136 11.36 -16.08 -17.53
C TRP A 136 12.30 -16.06 -18.74
N GLN A 137 12.56 -17.22 -19.35
CA GLN A 137 13.49 -17.38 -20.47
C GLN A 137 12.82 -17.21 -21.85
N ARG A 138 11.50 -17.39 -21.94
CA ARG A 138 10.77 -17.28 -23.20
C ARG A 138 9.98 -15.98 -23.26
N PRO A 139 10.35 -15.04 -24.15
CA PRO A 139 9.64 -13.78 -24.27
C PRO A 139 8.14 -13.99 -24.52
N VAL A 140 7.32 -13.33 -23.73
CA VAL A 140 5.86 -13.27 -23.93
C VAL A 140 5.55 -12.05 -24.78
N SER A 141 5.03 -12.26 -25.98
CA SER A 141 4.47 -11.20 -26.79
C SER A 141 3.03 -10.91 -26.39
N CYS A 142 2.68 -9.65 -26.29
CA CYS A 142 1.30 -9.17 -26.06
C CYS A 142 0.87 -8.19 -27.16
N SER A 143 -0.42 -7.97 -27.26
CA SER A 143 -0.96 -6.88 -28.06
C SER A 143 -0.75 -5.57 -27.31
N GLY A 144 -0.10 -4.59 -27.94
CA GLY A 144 0.21 -3.30 -27.35
C GLY A 144 1.69 -3.07 -27.12
N SER A 145 2.03 -1.84 -26.79
CA SER A 145 3.39 -1.39 -26.48
C SER A 145 3.58 -1.28 -24.98
N ILE A 146 4.60 -1.94 -24.43
CA ILE A 146 4.96 -1.80 -23.02
C ILE A 146 5.98 -0.68 -22.88
N LEU A 147 5.64 0.31 -22.06
CA LEU A 147 6.45 1.49 -21.79
C LEU A 147 6.71 1.62 -20.28
N PRO A 148 7.88 2.14 -19.88
CA PRO A 148 8.09 2.61 -18.51
C PRO A 148 7.05 3.69 -18.17
N LEU A 149 6.58 3.71 -16.94
CA LEU A 149 5.56 4.66 -16.48
C LEU A 149 5.98 6.12 -16.72
N SER A 150 7.27 6.40 -16.58
CA SER A 150 7.86 7.72 -16.88
C SER A 150 7.74 8.15 -18.34
N ALA A 151 7.52 7.21 -19.27
CA ALA A 151 7.37 7.46 -20.71
C ALA A 151 5.91 7.37 -21.18
N VAL A 152 4.97 7.04 -20.29
CA VAL A 152 3.54 6.95 -20.61
C VAL A 152 2.96 8.36 -20.77
N PRO A 153 2.18 8.64 -21.84
CA PRO A 153 1.52 9.94 -22.00
C PRO A 153 0.60 10.24 -20.81
N GLN A 154 0.77 11.42 -20.21
CA GLN A 154 -0.01 11.85 -19.05
C GLN A 154 -1.54 11.75 -19.30
N GLN A 155 -1.99 12.02 -20.52
CA GLN A 155 -3.39 11.91 -20.87
C GLN A 155 -3.91 10.46 -20.75
N ALA A 156 -3.09 9.45 -21.07
CA ALA A 156 -3.47 8.06 -20.94
C ALA A 156 -3.63 7.69 -19.45
N VAL A 157 -2.69 8.12 -18.59
CA VAL A 157 -2.78 7.93 -17.13
C VAL A 157 -4.02 8.61 -16.55
N GLN A 158 -4.29 9.87 -16.91
CA GLN A 158 -5.48 10.59 -16.46
C GLN A 158 -6.77 9.92 -16.89
N THR A 159 -6.79 9.37 -18.12
CA THR A 159 -7.98 8.66 -18.63
C THR A 159 -8.20 7.37 -17.87
N PHE A 160 -7.14 6.58 -17.64
CA PHE A 160 -7.19 5.37 -16.84
C PHE A 160 -7.67 5.67 -15.41
N ASN A 161 -7.08 6.66 -14.73
CA ASN A 161 -7.47 7.04 -13.36
C ASN A 161 -8.93 7.48 -13.28
N ARG A 162 -9.45 8.21 -14.28
CA ARG A 162 -10.88 8.57 -14.34
C ARG A 162 -11.79 7.35 -14.52
N GLN A 163 -11.36 6.35 -15.29
CA GLN A 163 -12.12 5.10 -15.48
C GLN A 163 -12.09 4.25 -14.19
N ALA A 164 -10.94 4.17 -13.51
CA ALA A 164 -10.81 3.50 -12.20
C ALA A 164 -11.73 4.13 -11.15
N ALA A 165 -11.72 5.46 -11.04
CA ALA A 165 -12.57 6.21 -10.10
C ALA A 165 -14.08 6.04 -10.36
N ARG A 166 -14.50 5.83 -11.63
CA ARG A 166 -15.90 5.59 -11.97
C ARG A 166 -16.37 4.16 -11.68
N GLY A 167 -15.46 3.21 -11.56
CA GLY A 167 -15.78 1.82 -11.27
C GLY A 167 -16.49 1.03 -12.37
N ASP A 168 -16.70 1.62 -13.54
CA ASP A 168 -17.50 0.98 -14.62
C ASP A 168 -16.77 -0.22 -15.26
N LYS A 169 -15.56 0.02 -15.77
CA LYS A 169 -14.74 -1.01 -16.43
C LYS A 169 -13.62 -1.54 -15.54
N LEU A 170 -13.15 -0.74 -14.58
CA LEU A 170 -12.00 -0.98 -13.73
C LEU A 170 -12.40 -1.13 -12.25
N ARG A 171 -13.49 -1.86 -12.00
CA ARG A 171 -13.98 -2.05 -10.63
C ARG A 171 -12.93 -2.71 -9.74
N GLY A 172 -12.59 -2.04 -8.64
CA GLY A 172 -11.57 -2.51 -7.70
C GLY A 172 -10.13 -2.31 -8.17
N VAL A 173 -9.92 -1.52 -9.23
CA VAL A 173 -8.59 -1.12 -9.70
C VAL A 173 -8.27 0.25 -9.13
N GLU A 174 -7.11 0.37 -8.48
CA GLU A 174 -6.66 1.63 -7.91
C GLU A 174 -6.14 2.59 -8.99
N PRO A 175 -6.24 3.92 -8.77
CA PRO A 175 -5.62 4.90 -9.64
C PRO A 175 -4.09 4.79 -9.64
N ILE A 176 -3.46 5.01 -10.78
CA ILE A 176 -1.99 5.11 -10.89
C ILE A 176 -1.55 6.45 -10.30
N ARG A 177 -0.75 6.41 -9.25
CA ARG A 177 -0.13 7.57 -8.61
C ARG A 177 1.36 7.58 -8.96
N LEU A 178 1.76 8.52 -9.81
CA LEU A 178 3.12 8.58 -10.36
C LEU A 178 4.18 8.78 -9.28
N GLU A 179 3.84 9.51 -8.24
CA GLU A 179 4.69 9.84 -7.10
C GLU A 179 4.97 8.66 -6.16
N GLU A 180 4.14 7.63 -6.22
CA GLU A 180 4.25 6.44 -5.36
C GLU A 180 5.08 5.33 -5.96
N CYS A 181 5.50 5.46 -7.23
CA CYS A 181 6.09 4.39 -8.00
C CYS A 181 7.46 4.76 -8.56
N ASP A 182 8.34 3.77 -8.69
CA ASP A 182 9.53 3.92 -9.52
C ASP A 182 9.12 3.99 -10.99
N GLY A 183 9.33 5.14 -11.61
CA GLY A 183 8.89 5.40 -12.98
C GLY A 183 9.65 4.63 -14.06
N ALA A 184 10.80 4.04 -13.73
CA ALA A 184 11.60 3.23 -14.65
C ALA A 184 11.27 1.73 -14.54
N LEU A 185 10.92 1.26 -13.33
CA LEU A 185 10.56 -0.13 -13.06
C LEU A 185 9.07 -0.40 -13.24
N SER A 186 8.24 0.62 -12.98
CA SER A 186 6.80 0.53 -13.22
C SER A 186 6.50 0.62 -14.71
N LEU A 187 5.64 -0.26 -15.20
CA LEU A 187 5.37 -0.44 -16.62
C LEU A 187 3.89 -0.33 -16.92
N CYS A 188 3.54 0.24 -18.07
CA CYS A 188 2.20 0.21 -18.63
C CYS A 188 2.19 -0.41 -20.02
N CYS A 189 1.17 -1.20 -20.32
CA CYS A 189 0.88 -1.67 -21.66
C CYS A 189 -0.19 -0.79 -22.30
N LEU A 190 0.16 -0.11 -23.39
CA LEU A 190 -0.75 0.71 -24.16
C LEU A 190 -1.20 -0.03 -25.44
N LEU A 191 -2.50 -0.06 -25.65
CA LEU A 191 -3.08 -0.42 -26.93
C LEU A 191 -3.67 0.87 -27.52
N GLU A 192 -3.06 1.36 -28.60
CA GLU A 192 -3.30 2.70 -29.15
C GLU A 192 -3.02 3.78 -28.07
N THR A 193 -4.06 4.31 -27.45
CA THR A 193 -3.97 5.36 -26.42
C THR A 193 -4.51 4.91 -25.06
N GLU A 194 -5.01 3.67 -24.95
CA GLU A 194 -5.60 3.13 -23.72
C GLU A 194 -4.60 2.25 -22.97
N ILE A 195 -4.57 2.40 -21.64
CA ILE A 195 -3.83 1.50 -20.75
C ILE A 195 -4.64 0.22 -20.57
N VAL A 196 -4.15 -0.90 -21.15
CA VAL A 196 -4.76 -2.23 -21.04
C VAL A 196 -4.05 -3.11 -20.02
N GLY A 197 -3.01 -2.60 -19.39
CA GLY A 197 -2.32 -3.23 -18.26
C GLY A 197 -1.30 -2.31 -17.63
N ALA A 198 -1.07 -2.49 -16.35
CA ALA A 198 -0.06 -1.77 -15.61
C ALA A 198 0.54 -2.65 -14.50
N LEU A 199 1.82 -2.46 -14.22
CA LEU A 199 2.54 -3.05 -13.12
C LEU A 199 3.30 -1.94 -12.40
N LEU A 200 3.00 -1.74 -11.13
CA LEU A 200 3.58 -0.71 -10.32
C LEU A 200 4.57 -1.30 -9.33
N VAL A 201 5.77 -0.74 -9.31
CA VAL A 201 6.88 -1.16 -8.46
C VAL A 201 7.38 0.04 -7.68
N ARG A 202 7.65 -0.16 -6.40
CA ARG A 202 8.34 0.80 -5.54
C ARG A 202 9.68 0.21 -5.09
N ALA A 203 10.75 1.00 -5.24
CA ALA A 203 12.02 0.68 -4.62
C ALA A 203 12.10 1.39 -3.26
N ASP A 204 12.63 0.72 -2.24
CA ASP A 204 12.91 1.39 -0.98
C ASP A 204 14.01 2.45 -1.17
N SER A 205 14.08 3.43 -0.27
CA SER A 205 15.05 4.54 -0.35
C SER A 205 16.52 4.10 -0.28
N ARG A 206 16.78 2.84 0.11
CA ARG A 206 18.13 2.25 0.20
C ARG A 206 18.45 1.35 -1.00
N GLY A 207 17.47 1.06 -1.87
CA GLY A 207 17.62 0.15 -3.00
C GLY A 207 17.82 -1.31 -2.61
N SER A 208 17.50 -1.67 -1.35
CA SER A 208 17.64 -3.04 -0.85
C SER A 208 16.44 -3.92 -1.15
N ASP A 209 15.26 -3.32 -1.26
CA ASP A 209 14.00 -4.02 -1.42
C ASP A 209 13.17 -3.40 -2.56
N LEU A 210 12.43 -4.26 -3.25
CA LEU A 210 11.45 -3.89 -4.27
C LEU A 210 10.07 -4.37 -3.83
N ASP A 211 9.12 -3.46 -3.74
CA ASP A 211 7.72 -3.80 -3.49
C ASP A 211 6.95 -3.77 -4.81
N LEU A 212 6.40 -4.90 -5.23
CA LEU A 212 5.46 -4.97 -6.32
C LEU A 212 4.09 -4.59 -5.76
N GLN A 213 3.71 -3.34 -5.94
CA GLN A 213 2.53 -2.74 -5.36
C GLN A 213 1.24 -3.28 -5.97
N TRP A 214 1.25 -3.43 -7.29
CA TRP A 214 0.01 -3.65 -8.00
C TRP A 214 0.26 -4.14 -9.44
N LEU A 215 -0.52 -5.12 -9.87
CA LEU A 215 -0.53 -5.65 -11.22
C LEU A 215 -1.96 -5.69 -11.74
N TYR A 216 -2.20 -5.00 -12.84
CA TYR A 216 -3.46 -5.02 -13.58
C TYR A 216 -3.24 -5.49 -15.01
N ALA A 217 -4.16 -6.27 -15.54
CA ALA A 217 -4.30 -6.53 -16.96
C ALA A 217 -5.76 -6.73 -17.31
N ASP A 218 -6.20 -6.09 -18.38
CA ASP A 218 -7.55 -6.26 -18.92
C ASP A 218 -7.77 -7.74 -19.30
N ALA A 219 -8.92 -8.29 -18.89
CA ALA A 219 -9.29 -9.69 -19.15
C ALA A 219 -9.33 -10.05 -20.66
N ALA A 220 -9.59 -9.05 -21.52
CA ALA A 220 -9.51 -9.22 -22.97
C ALA A 220 -8.07 -9.42 -23.49
N HIS A 221 -7.06 -9.12 -22.65
CA HIS A 221 -5.64 -9.17 -23.02
C HIS A 221 -4.82 -10.05 -22.05
N PRO A 222 -5.08 -11.35 -21.91
CA PRO A 222 -4.57 -12.21 -20.84
C PRO A 222 -3.03 -12.37 -20.82
N ARG A 223 -2.34 -12.03 -21.93
CA ARG A 223 -0.86 -12.11 -22.01
C ARG A 223 -0.17 -10.85 -21.49
N VAL A 224 -0.89 -9.76 -21.26
CA VAL A 224 -0.32 -8.48 -20.85
C VAL A 224 0.32 -8.60 -19.47
N ALA A 225 -0.35 -9.22 -18.50
CA ALA A 225 0.21 -9.42 -17.16
C ALA A 225 1.56 -10.16 -17.19
N ALA A 226 1.63 -11.24 -17.97
CA ALA A 226 2.85 -12.04 -18.11
C ALA A 226 3.98 -11.25 -18.79
N ALA A 227 3.67 -10.46 -19.82
CA ALA A 227 4.65 -9.63 -20.51
C ALA A 227 5.16 -8.48 -19.61
N LEU A 228 4.27 -7.84 -18.83
CA LEU A 228 4.64 -6.82 -17.84
C LEU A 228 5.58 -7.39 -16.78
N LEU A 229 5.25 -8.53 -16.18
CA LEU A 229 6.11 -9.19 -15.19
C LEU A 229 7.51 -9.51 -15.75
N GLN A 230 7.59 -10.07 -16.96
CA GLN A 230 8.88 -10.37 -17.57
C GLN A 230 9.73 -9.12 -17.83
N GLN A 231 9.11 -8.06 -18.36
CA GLN A 231 9.85 -6.84 -18.67
C GLN A 231 10.25 -6.07 -17.40
N ALA A 232 9.40 -6.04 -16.38
CA ALA A 232 9.74 -5.44 -15.08
C ALA A 232 10.90 -6.19 -14.41
N ALA A 233 10.85 -7.52 -14.37
CA ALA A 233 11.94 -8.34 -13.85
C ALA A 233 13.25 -8.11 -14.61
N ALA A 234 13.20 -8.04 -15.94
CA ALA A 234 14.38 -7.75 -16.77
C ALA A 234 14.91 -6.32 -16.55
N ALA A 235 14.04 -5.33 -16.30
CA ALA A 235 14.44 -3.98 -15.95
C ALA A 235 15.08 -3.94 -14.56
N ALA A 236 14.46 -4.56 -13.58
CA ALA A 236 14.98 -4.64 -12.21
C ALA A 236 16.36 -5.32 -12.16
N LEU A 237 16.55 -6.43 -12.85
CA LEU A 237 17.84 -7.15 -12.93
C LEU A 237 18.97 -6.35 -13.59
N ARG A 238 18.66 -5.31 -14.37
CA ARG A 238 19.67 -4.39 -14.91
C ARG A 238 20.07 -3.30 -13.92
N SER A 239 19.19 -2.96 -12.99
CA SER A 239 19.34 -1.80 -12.10
C SER A 239 19.68 -2.19 -10.66
N PHE A 240 19.36 -3.43 -10.26
CA PHE A 240 19.49 -3.90 -8.89
C PHE A 240 20.30 -5.20 -8.81
N PRO A 241 21.01 -5.43 -7.71
CA PRO A 241 21.69 -6.69 -7.44
C PRO A 241 20.71 -7.89 -7.47
N PRO A 242 21.16 -9.07 -7.92
CA PRO A 242 20.31 -10.27 -7.97
C PRO A 242 19.74 -10.72 -6.61
N GLU A 243 20.43 -10.38 -5.53
CA GLU A 243 20.06 -10.64 -4.14
C GLU A 243 19.01 -9.67 -3.58
N THR A 244 18.68 -8.60 -4.31
CA THR A 244 17.63 -7.65 -3.91
C THR A 244 16.34 -8.39 -3.59
N THR A 245 15.76 -8.10 -2.44
CA THR A 245 14.52 -8.74 -2.00
C THR A 245 13.33 -8.13 -2.72
N VAL A 246 12.46 -8.99 -3.25
CA VAL A 246 11.19 -8.60 -3.87
C VAL A 246 10.04 -9.01 -2.95
N HIS A 247 9.13 -8.09 -2.69
CA HIS A 247 7.89 -8.29 -1.95
C HIS A 247 6.71 -8.18 -2.91
N LEU A 248 5.76 -9.11 -2.77
CA LEU A 248 4.56 -9.14 -3.58
C LEU A 248 3.38 -9.59 -2.72
N ALA A 249 2.37 -8.75 -2.59
CA ALA A 249 1.11 -9.12 -1.95
C ALA A 249 0.15 -9.71 -2.99
N ALA A 250 -0.29 -10.95 -2.77
CA ALA A 250 -1.31 -11.59 -3.59
C ALA A 250 -2.69 -11.29 -2.97
N LEU A 251 -3.38 -10.29 -3.53
CA LEU A 251 -4.66 -9.81 -3.00
C LEU A 251 -5.87 -10.61 -3.50
N THR A 252 -5.68 -11.49 -4.50
CA THR A 252 -6.74 -12.35 -5.04
C THR A 252 -6.26 -13.80 -5.16
N PRO A 253 -7.17 -14.79 -5.14
CA PRO A 253 -6.82 -16.19 -5.35
C PRO A 253 -6.12 -16.45 -6.70
N GLU A 254 -6.49 -15.69 -7.74
CA GLU A 254 -5.87 -15.78 -9.08
C GLU A 254 -4.43 -15.27 -9.05
N ALA A 255 -4.18 -14.15 -8.37
CA ALA A 255 -2.84 -13.62 -8.17
C ALA A 255 -1.97 -14.62 -7.38
N GLU A 256 -2.52 -15.20 -6.31
CA GLU A 256 -1.84 -16.22 -5.52
C GLU A 256 -1.48 -17.46 -6.37
N ALA A 257 -2.44 -17.96 -7.16
CA ALA A 257 -2.20 -19.10 -8.04
C ALA A 257 -1.12 -18.80 -9.10
N LEU A 258 -1.11 -17.57 -9.64
CA LEU A 258 -0.10 -17.11 -10.59
C LEU A 258 1.29 -17.08 -9.94
N VAL A 259 1.42 -16.47 -8.76
CA VAL A 259 2.69 -16.38 -8.04
C VAL A 259 3.23 -17.77 -7.71
N LYS A 260 2.42 -18.66 -7.15
CA LYS A 260 2.81 -20.05 -6.87
C LYS A 260 3.29 -20.79 -8.10
N LYS A 261 2.72 -20.51 -9.25
CA LYS A 261 3.12 -21.12 -10.52
C LYS A 261 4.43 -20.55 -11.07
N LEU A 262 4.63 -19.24 -10.96
CA LEU A 262 5.79 -18.56 -11.55
C LEU A 262 7.00 -18.56 -10.63
N LEU A 263 6.79 -18.58 -9.33
CA LEU A 263 7.78 -18.44 -8.27
C LEU A 263 7.54 -19.50 -7.17
N PRO A 264 7.62 -20.80 -7.52
CA PRO A 264 7.24 -21.87 -6.60
C PRO A 264 8.14 -21.98 -5.35
N ALA A 265 9.31 -21.38 -5.37
CA ALA A 265 10.24 -21.32 -4.25
C ALA A 265 10.22 -19.99 -3.49
N ALA A 266 9.30 -19.06 -3.82
CA ALA A 266 9.13 -17.84 -3.06
C ALA A 266 8.65 -18.16 -1.63
N GLU A 267 9.21 -17.47 -0.65
CA GLU A 267 8.78 -17.63 0.73
C GLU A 267 7.39 -17.00 0.91
N GLN A 268 6.43 -17.81 1.35
CA GLN A 268 5.09 -17.34 1.65
C GLN A 268 5.01 -16.86 3.09
N GLN A 269 4.58 -15.62 3.28
CA GLN A 269 4.40 -15.01 4.58
C GLN A 269 2.98 -14.48 4.71
N THR A 270 2.43 -14.53 5.93
CA THR A 270 1.12 -13.94 6.22
C THR A 270 1.33 -12.62 6.95
N GLY A 271 0.82 -11.53 6.39
CA GLY A 271 0.79 -10.23 7.06
C GLY A 271 -0.16 -10.21 8.26
N TRP A 272 -0.39 -9.05 8.82
CA TRP A 272 -1.31 -8.84 9.93
C TRP A 272 -2.35 -7.80 9.56
N ILE A 273 -3.55 -7.98 10.11
CA ILE A 273 -4.58 -6.97 10.17
C ILE A 273 -4.76 -6.59 11.63
N ALA A 274 -4.69 -5.29 11.93
CA ALA A 274 -5.04 -4.77 13.23
C ALA A 274 -6.35 -3.99 13.11
N TRP A 275 -7.27 -4.28 14.03
CA TRP A 275 -8.60 -3.70 14.06
C TRP A 275 -8.95 -3.22 15.46
N ARG A 276 -9.48 -2.01 15.57
CA ARG A 276 -10.05 -1.50 16.80
C ARG A 276 -11.42 -0.90 16.55
N GLN A 277 -12.42 -1.45 17.18
CA GLN A 277 -13.77 -0.91 17.18
C GLN A 277 -13.82 0.36 18.05
N ILE A 278 -14.51 1.40 17.57
CA ILE A 278 -14.72 2.65 18.29
C ILE A 278 -16.03 2.56 19.07
N ALA A 279 -16.00 2.89 20.36
CA ALA A 279 -17.08 2.61 21.30
C ALA A 279 -18.36 3.47 21.09
N GLY A 280 -18.34 4.50 20.22
CA GLY A 280 -19.47 5.36 19.91
C GLY A 280 -20.51 4.78 18.94
N SER A 281 -20.15 3.76 18.15
CA SER A 281 -21.02 3.19 17.13
C SER A 281 -21.93 2.11 17.72
N ARG A 282 -23.18 2.47 18.02
CA ARG A 282 -24.24 1.44 18.22
C ARG A 282 -24.57 0.85 16.85
N VAL A 283 -23.96 -0.26 16.50
CA VAL A 283 -24.52 -1.17 15.49
C VAL A 283 -25.84 -1.66 16.08
N GLN A 284 -26.98 -1.24 15.50
CA GLN A 284 -28.21 -2.00 15.65
C GLN A 284 -27.95 -3.37 14.99
N GLU A 285 -27.64 -4.36 15.81
CA GLU A 285 -27.81 -5.76 15.41
C GLU A 285 -29.31 -5.93 15.09
N GLU A 286 -29.66 -5.87 13.80
CA GLU A 286 -30.90 -6.46 13.33
C GLU A 286 -30.79 -7.97 13.60
N GLN A 287 -31.34 -8.36 14.73
CA GLN A 287 -31.67 -9.74 14.99
C GLN A 287 -32.69 -10.18 13.93
N THR A 288 -32.19 -10.83 12.90
CA THR A 288 -33.01 -11.62 12.00
C THR A 288 -33.39 -12.88 12.77
N ASP A 289 -34.47 -12.81 13.55
CA ASP A 289 -35.18 -13.95 14.05
C ASP A 289 -35.73 -14.76 12.84
N VAL A 290 -34.95 -15.73 12.41
CA VAL A 290 -35.49 -16.82 11.60
C VAL A 290 -36.18 -17.77 12.57
N GLN A 291 -37.47 -17.50 12.83
CA GLN A 291 -38.38 -18.49 13.39
C GLN A 291 -38.57 -19.60 12.36
N ALA A 292 -38.17 -20.77 12.79
CA ALA A 292 -38.53 -22.03 12.15
C ALA A 292 -40.04 -22.22 12.18
N GLU A 293 -40.64 -22.50 11.04
CA GLU A 293 -41.80 -23.40 10.86
C GLU A 293 -41.45 -24.46 9.82
#